data_11ae4dc4d70d7be37423f17d3f996d46
#
_entry.id   11ae4dc4d70d7be37423f17d3f996d46
#
_cell.length_a   1.000
_cell.length_b   1.000
_cell.length_c   1.000
_cell.angle_alpha   90.00
_cell.angle_beta   90.00
_cell.angle_gamma   90.00
#
_symmetry.space_group_name_H-M   'P 1'
#
loop_
_entity.id
_entity.type
_entity.pdbx_description
1 polymer ?
#
loop_
_entity_poly.entity_id
_entity_poly.type
_entity_poly.pdbx_seq_one_letter_code
_entity_poly.pdbx_strand_id
1 'polypeptide(L)'
;MPESSQPKATRGERQFRAEAAYADSIFREALGDSAGSIAALKRALEAMPTYAPAILSVGSVEYQAGRIAEGRKLFQSLLSLPKNITDICEIIDEAGTFLTRIEAYEDGMALYRAAVKRYPDVAALWEGLGYCASHAGFDEEAIPANQRALELKPEDQKLVNDLGWTLFQAGRLVQARETLERAVSMDPTNELAAENLRLCMQEIARRNIGKAGKSQAARRGPRTVR
;
A
#
# COMPACT_ATOMS: atom_id res chain seq x y z
N MET A 1 -35.37 -37.04 26.50
CA MET A 1 -35.09 -35.66 26.99
C MET A 1 -34.76 -34.84 25.77
N PRO A 2 -35.55 -33.82 25.36
CA PRO A 2 -35.14 -32.97 24.28
C PRO A 2 -33.97 -32.10 24.71
N GLU A 3 -32.89 -32.11 23.91
CA GLU A 3 -31.76 -31.22 24.10
C GLU A 3 -32.25 -29.78 24.10
N SER A 4 -32.02 -29.06 25.19
CA SER A 4 -32.27 -27.63 25.29
C SER A 4 -31.31 -26.90 24.35
N SER A 5 -31.75 -26.63 23.14
CA SER A 5 -31.00 -25.74 22.23
C SER A 5 -30.88 -24.36 22.90
N GLN A 6 -29.69 -24.04 23.39
CA GLN A 6 -29.40 -22.68 23.85
C GLN A 6 -29.70 -21.67 22.72
N PRO A 7 -30.36 -20.55 23.03
CA PRO A 7 -30.68 -19.55 22.03
C PRO A 7 -29.36 -19.06 21.37
N LYS A 8 -29.35 -19.02 20.04
CA LYS A 8 -28.19 -18.51 19.29
C LYS A 8 -27.92 -17.05 19.67
N ALA A 9 -26.69 -16.73 20.01
CA ALA A 9 -26.30 -15.36 20.35
C ALA A 9 -26.73 -14.35 19.28
N THR A 10 -27.28 -13.24 19.69
CA THR A 10 -27.68 -12.13 18.84
C THR A 10 -26.45 -11.52 18.12
N ARG A 11 -26.67 -10.73 17.07
CA ARG A 11 -25.58 -10.00 16.39
C ARG A 11 -24.84 -9.07 17.36
N GLY A 12 -25.56 -8.35 18.22
CA GLY A 12 -24.98 -7.45 19.22
C GLY A 12 -24.10 -8.19 20.24
N GLU A 13 -24.59 -9.33 20.75
CA GLU A 13 -23.78 -10.16 21.68
C GLU A 13 -22.52 -10.71 21.02
N ARG A 14 -22.59 -11.12 19.75
CA ARG A 14 -21.40 -11.59 19.01
C ARG A 14 -20.41 -10.44 18.81
N GLN A 15 -20.88 -9.27 18.42
CA GLN A 15 -20.04 -8.09 18.25
C GLN A 15 -19.35 -7.71 19.56
N PHE A 16 -20.09 -7.61 20.67
CA PHE A 16 -19.50 -7.31 21.98
C PHE A 16 -18.44 -8.33 22.41
N ARG A 17 -18.69 -9.63 22.17
CA ARG A 17 -17.70 -10.69 22.46
C ARG A 17 -16.45 -10.54 21.59
N ALA A 18 -16.59 -10.19 20.32
CA ALA A 18 -15.47 -9.97 19.41
C ALA A 18 -14.63 -8.76 19.85
N GLU A 19 -15.28 -7.65 20.17
CA GLU A 19 -14.63 -6.43 20.68
C GLU A 19 -13.89 -6.67 22.00
N ALA A 20 -14.51 -7.36 22.95
CA ALA A 20 -13.88 -7.70 24.22
C ALA A 20 -12.67 -8.63 24.04
N ALA A 21 -12.77 -9.63 23.18
CA ALA A 21 -11.65 -10.52 22.87
C ALA A 21 -10.52 -9.78 22.12
N TYR A 22 -10.85 -8.86 21.24
CA TYR A 22 -9.88 -8.02 20.55
C TYR A 22 -9.15 -7.08 21.52
N ALA A 23 -9.87 -6.45 22.44
CA ALA A 23 -9.26 -5.63 23.50
C ALA A 23 -8.33 -6.46 24.42
N ASP A 24 -8.71 -7.70 24.76
CA ASP A 24 -7.83 -8.65 25.48
C ASP A 24 -6.55 -8.94 24.69
N SER A 25 -6.64 -9.06 23.35
CA SER A 25 -5.46 -9.31 22.53
C SER A 25 -4.46 -8.14 22.58
N ILE A 26 -4.95 -6.91 22.48
CA ILE A 26 -4.12 -5.70 22.57
C ILE A 26 -3.43 -5.61 23.95
N PHE A 27 -4.19 -5.86 25.00
CA PHE A 27 -3.66 -5.85 26.37
C PHE A 27 -2.56 -6.90 26.58
N ARG A 28 -2.76 -8.12 26.08
CA ARG A 28 -1.77 -9.20 26.16
C ARG A 28 -0.51 -8.89 25.37
N GLU A 29 -0.65 -8.33 24.19
CA GLU A 29 0.49 -7.91 23.37
C GLU A 29 1.33 -6.84 24.10
N ALA A 30 0.67 -5.86 24.73
CA ALA A 30 1.35 -4.84 25.52
C ALA A 30 2.11 -5.43 26.76
N LEU A 31 1.69 -6.60 27.25
CA LEU A 31 2.38 -7.34 28.31
C LEU A 31 3.45 -8.31 27.77
N GLY A 32 3.64 -8.41 26.45
CA GLY A 32 4.56 -9.38 25.84
C GLY A 32 4.03 -10.81 25.77
N ASP A 33 2.73 -11.05 26.08
CA ASP A 33 2.08 -12.35 25.95
C ASP A 33 1.55 -12.55 24.52
N SER A 34 2.44 -12.70 23.55
CA SER A 34 2.06 -12.88 22.15
C SER A 34 1.23 -14.14 21.91
N ALA A 35 1.46 -15.21 22.64
CA ALA A 35 0.66 -16.44 22.53
C ALA A 35 -0.79 -16.21 23.00
N GLY A 36 -0.96 -15.54 24.14
CA GLY A 36 -2.27 -15.15 24.65
C GLY A 36 -2.97 -14.13 23.75
N SER A 37 -2.23 -13.18 23.17
CA SER A 37 -2.74 -12.23 22.19
C SER A 37 -3.33 -12.95 20.96
N ILE A 38 -2.59 -13.87 20.35
CA ILE A 38 -3.07 -14.66 19.21
C ILE A 38 -4.30 -15.49 19.58
N ALA A 39 -4.32 -16.11 20.77
CA ALA A 39 -5.48 -16.85 21.22
C ALA A 39 -6.72 -15.94 21.40
N ALA A 40 -6.54 -14.73 21.88
CA ALA A 40 -7.61 -13.74 22.01
C ALA A 40 -8.14 -13.28 20.64
N LEU A 41 -7.26 -13.04 19.66
CA LEU A 41 -7.65 -12.71 18.28
C LEU A 41 -8.50 -13.83 17.65
N LYS A 42 -8.13 -15.09 17.85
CA LYS A 42 -8.91 -16.24 17.38
C LYS A 42 -10.31 -16.26 18.00
N ARG A 43 -10.42 -16.02 19.32
CA ARG A 43 -11.72 -15.89 19.99
C ARG A 43 -12.57 -14.77 19.41
N ALA A 44 -11.95 -13.63 19.03
CA ALA A 44 -12.66 -12.54 18.37
C ALA A 44 -13.27 -12.99 17.03
N LEU A 45 -12.52 -13.72 16.20
CA LEU A 45 -13.02 -14.27 14.94
C LEU A 45 -14.03 -15.40 15.13
N GLU A 46 -13.90 -16.22 16.18
CA GLU A 46 -14.92 -17.23 16.54
C GLU A 46 -16.25 -16.58 16.91
N ALA A 47 -16.20 -15.48 17.68
CA ALA A 47 -17.39 -14.73 18.05
C ALA A 47 -18.01 -14.02 16.84
N MET A 48 -17.20 -13.39 16.01
CA MET A 48 -17.63 -12.63 14.81
C MET A 48 -16.59 -12.78 13.68
N PRO A 49 -16.76 -13.74 12.75
CA PRO A 49 -15.83 -13.97 11.63
C PRO A 49 -15.65 -12.77 10.69
N THR A 50 -16.53 -11.78 10.77
CA THR A 50 -16.51 -10.53 9.98
C THR A 50 -15.99 -9.32 10.76
N TYR A 51 -15.36 -9.53 11.91
CA TYR A 51 -14.79 -8.45 12.72
C TYR A 51 -13.47 -7.97 12.10
N ALA A 52 -13.55 -6.89 11.36
CA ALA A 52 -12.46 -6.41 10.50
C ALA A 52 -11.13 -6.17 11.24
N PRO A 53 -11.07 -5.57 12.45
CA PRO A 53 -9.82 -5.41 13.19
C PRO A 53 -9.13 -6.73 13.51
N ALA A 54 -9.89 -7.77 13.88
CA ALA A 54 -9.31 -9.08 14.14
C ALA A 54 -8.85 -9.79 12.87
N ILE A 55 -9.56 -9.62 11.75
CA ILE A 55 -9.13 -10.13 10.43
C ILE A 55 -7.78 -9.52 10.05
N LEU A 56 -7.61 -8.20 10.20
CA LEU A 56 -6.36 -7.50 9.94
C LEU A 56 -5.22 -8.07 10.81
N SER A 57 -5.44 -8.14 12.12
CA SER A 57 -4.41 -8.58 13.06
C SER A 57 -4.02 -10.05 12.84
N VAL A 58 -4.99 -10.95 12.67
CA VAL A 58 -4.71 -12.38 12.39
C VAL A 58 -4.03 -12.52 11.03
N GLY A 59 -4.48 -11.78 10.00
CA GLY A 59 -3.84 -11.78 8.69
C GLY A 59 -2.36 -11.40 8.77
N SER A 60 -2.03 -10.36 9.53
CA SER A 60 -0.64 -9.94 9.77
C SER A 60 0.17 -11.02 10.50
N VAL A 61 -0.41 -11.65 11.52
CA VAL A 61 0.23 -12.77 12.25
C VAL A 61 0.50 -13.96 11.32
N GLU A 62 -0.44 -14.30 10.44
CA GLU A 62 -0.28 -15.40 9.48
C GLU A 62 0.88 -15.11 8.48
N TYR A 63 0.98 -13.89 7.97
CA TYR A 63 2.10 -13.49 7.12
C TYR A 63 3.44 -13.57 7.86
N GLN A 64 3.52 -13.03 9.08
CA GLN A 64 4.75 -13.07 9.90
C GLN A 64 5.18 -14.50 10.24
N ALA A 65 4.21 -15.41 10.38
CA ALA A 65 4.46 -16.82 10.61
C ALA A 65 4.80 -17.63 9.32
N GLY A 66 4.88 -16.96 8.16
CA GLY A 66 5.15 -17.60 6.86
C GLY A 66 3.95 -18.34 6.25
N ARG A 67 2.76 -18.25 6.85
CA ARG A 67 1.52 -18.83 6.33
C ARG A 67 0.83 -17.83 5.38
N ILE A 68 1.52 -17.54 4.27
CA ILE A 68 1.16 -16.47 3.32
C ILE A 68 -0.24 -16.67 2.71
N ALA A 69 -0.61 -17.90 2.38
CA ALA A 69 -1.91 -18.19 1.77
C ALA A 69 -3.08 -17.86 2.69
N GLU A 70 -2.94 -18.17 3.98
CA GLU A 70 -3.93 -17.87 5.02
C GLU A 70 -4.04 -16.37 5.26
N GLY A 71 -2.89 -15.68 5.39
CA GLY A 71 -2.85 -14.23 5.55
C GLY A 71 -3.49 -13.51 4.37
N ARG A 72 -3.16 -13.91 3.13
CA ARG A 72 -3.76 -13.38 1.90
C ARG A 72 -5.27 -13.57 1.88
N LYS A 73 -5.75 -14.77 2.22
CA LYS A 73 -7.19 -15.07 2.29
C LYS A 73 -7.91 -14.16 3.29
N LEU A 74 -7.31 -13.93 4.46
CA LEU A 74 -7.86 -13.03 5.48
C LEU A 74 -7.95 -11.59 4.96
N PHE A 75 -6.89 -11.04 4.39
CA PHE A 75 -6.92 -9.69 3.84
C PHE A 75 -7.91 -9.53 2.69
N GLN A 76 -8.01 -10.52 1.80
CA GLN A 76 -9.02 -10.53 0.75
C GLN A 76 -10.45 -10.58 1.32
N SER A 77 -10.68 -11.22 2.46
CA SER A 77 -12.00 -11.28 3.09
C SER A 77 -12.51 -9.92 3.55
N LEU A 78 -11.61 -8.96 3.88
CA LEU A 78 -11.97 -7.56 4.18
C LEU A 78 -12.77 -6.93 3.03
N LEU A 79 -12.41 -7.24 1.79
CA LEU A 79 -13.09 -6.74 0.60
C LEU A 79 -14.50 -7.31 0.41
N SER A 80 -14.86 -8.38 1.12
CA SER A 80 -16.20 -8.99 1.08
C SER A 80 -17.13 -8.45 2.18
N LEU A 81 -16.59 -7.68 3.12
CA LEU A 81 -17.37 -7.12 4.22
C LEU A 81 -18.33 -6.04 3.74
N PRO A 82 -19.46 -5.80 4.45
CA PRO A 82 -20.38 -4.71 4.12
C PRO A 82 -19.69 -3.35 4.06
N LYS A 83 -20.06 -2.50 3.07
CA LYS A 83 -19.45 -1.17 2.90
C LYS A 83 -19.73 -0.20 4.06
N ASN A 84 -20.76 -0.46 4.85
CA ASN A 84 -21.17 0.37 6.00
C ASN A 84 -20.47 -0.01 7.31
N ILE A 85 -19.44 -0.88 7.25
CA ILE A 85 -18.56 -1.09 8.42
C ILE A 85 -17.72 0.18 8.58
N THR A 86 -17.72 0.71 9.79
CA THR A 86 -16.88 1.86 10.17
C THR A 86 -15.43 1.56 9.85
N ASP A 87 -14.75 2.53 9.26
CA ASP A 87 -13.31 2.51 8.99
C ASP A 87 -12.82 1.35 8.08
N ILE A 88 -13.73 0.72 7.31
CA ILE A 88 -13.36 -0.43 6.47
C ILE A 88 -12.27 -0.09 5.44
N CYS A 89 -12.30 1.11 4.87
CA CYS A 89 -11.28 1.54 3.92
C CYS A 89 -9.91 1.75 4.59
N GLU A 90 -9.91 2.27 5.82
CA GLU A 90 -8.71 2.44 6.64
C GLU A 90 -8.12 1.08 7.02
N ILE A 91 -8.95 0.13 7.44
CA ILE A 91 -8.51 -1.24 7.77
C ILE A 91 -7.93 -1.96 6.53
N ILE A 92 -8.52 -1.75 5.35
CA ILE A 92 -7.97 -2.29 4.09
C ILE A 92 -6.62 -1.63 3.77
N ASP A 93 -6.51 -0.32 3.97
CA ASP A 93 -5.26 0.41 3.75
C ASP A 93 -4.18 0.00 4.75
N GLU A 94 -4.52 -0.22 6.00
CA GLU A 94 -3.60 -0.78 7.00
C GLU A 94 -3.09 -2.18 6.62
N ALA A 95 -3.96 -3.04 6.06
CA ALA A 95 -3.55 -4.34 5.54
C ALA A 95 -2.58 -4.21 4.37
N GLY A 96 -2.85 -3.29 3.45
CA GLY A 96 -1.95 -2.98 2.34
C GLY A 96 -0.61 -2.38 2.80
N THR A 97 -0.66 -1.44 3.75
CA THR A 97 0.53 -0.84 4.38
C THR A 97 1.37 -1.90 5.11
N PHE A 98 0.74 -2.85 5.79
CA PHE A 98 1.45 -3.99 6.36
C PHE A 98 2.19 -4.78 5.27
N LEU A 99 1.55 -5.07 4.14
CA LEU A 99 2.17 -5.80 3.02
C LEU A 99 3.34 -5.02 2.40
N THR A 100 3.24 -3.70 2.28
CA THR A 100 4.36 -2.87 1.80
C THR A 100 5.56 -2.91 2.75
N ARG A 101 5.31 -2.88 4.07
CA ARG A 101 6.36 -2.91 5.10
C ARG A 101 7.14 -4.23 5.12
N ILE A 102 6.51 -5.33 4.74
CA ILE A 102 7.17 -6.65 4.60
C ILE A 102 7.61 -6.93 3.16
N GLU A 103 7.59 -5.91 2.29
CA GLU A 103 7.97 -5.98 0.87
C GLU A 103 7.16 -6.98 0.04
N ALA A 104 5.97 -7.35 0.50
CA ALA A 104 5.03 -8.21 -0.24
C ALA A 104 4.23 -7.39 -1.28
N TYR A 105 4.94 -6.68 -2.16
CA TYR A 105 4.35 -5.68 -3.07
C TYR A 105 3.30 -6.26 -4.02
N GLU A 106 3.51 -7.48 -4.53
CA GLU A 106 2.55 -8.14 -5.41
C GLU A 106 1.23 -8.46 -4.70
N ASP A 107 1.30 -8.90 -3.44
CA ASP A 107 0.12 -9.14 -2.60
C ASP A 107 -0.58 -7.82 -2.25
N GLY A 108 0.19 -6.77 -1.91
CA GLY A 108 -0.32 -5.42 -1.70
C GLY A 108 -1.03 -4.88 -2.94
N MET A 109 -0.39 -4.97 -4.10
CA MET A 109 -0.97 -4.58 -5.38
C MET A 109 -2.28 -5.33 -5.67
N ALA A 110 -2.32 -6.63 -5.43
CA ALA A 110 -3.54 -7.43 -5.62
C ALA A 110 -4.68 -6.99 -4.69
N LEU A 111 -4.38 -6.70 -3.42
CA LEU A 111 -5.32 -6.19 -2.43
C LEU A 111 -5.85 -4.81 -2.87
N TYR A 112 -4.96 -3.85 -3.12
CA TYR A 112 -5.32 -2.49 -3.49
C TYR A 112 -6.07 -2.43 -4.84
N ARG A 113 -5.68 -3.24 -5.84
CA ARG A 113 -6.39 -3.34 -7.12
C ARG A 113 -7.86 -3.77 -6.95
N ALA A 114 -8.14 -4.67 -6.02
CA ALA A 114 -9.51 -5.07 -5.70
C ALA A 114 -10.22 -4.00 -4.85
N ALA A 115 -9.50 -3.32 -3.96
CA ALA A 115 -10.02 -2.26 -3.12
C ALA A 115 -10.48 -1.04 -3.94
N VAL A 116 -9.67 -0.55 -4.89
CA VAL A 116 -10.03 0.62 -5.71
C VAL A 116 -11.22 0.36 -6.64
N LYS A 117 -11.45 -0.89 -7.05
CA LYS A 117 -12.67 -1.27 -7.79
C LYS A 117 -13.92 -1.14 -6.93
N ARG A 118 -13.79 -1.40 -5.64
CA ARG A 118 -14.90 -1.35 -4.68
C ARG A 118 -15.13 0.05 -4.11
N TYR A 119 -14.05 0.81 -3.93
CA TYR A 119 -14.00 2.13 -3.29
C TYR A 119 -13.21 3.13 -4.16
N PRO A 120 -13.73 3.49 -5.36
CA PRO A 120 -12.97 4.25 -6.37
C PRO A 120 -12.66 5.70 -5.99
N ASP A 121 -13.33 6.22 -4.94
CA ASP A 121 -13.21 7.62 -4.50
C ASP A 121 -12.34 7.78 -3.25
N VAL A 122 -11.60 6.72 -2.85
CA VAL A 122 -10.69 6.76 -1.69
C VAL A 122 -9.25 6.90 -2.18
N ALA A 123 -8.68 8.08 -2.04
CA ALA A 123 -7.35 8.42 -2.54
C ALA A 123 -6.24 7.53 -1.96
N ALA A 124 -6.29 7.19 -0.66
CA ALA A 124 -5.30 6.35 0.00
C ALA A 124 -5.16 4.96 -0.66
N LEU A 125 -6.28 4.37 -1.10
CA LEU A 125 -6.24 3.07 -1.77
C LEU A 125 -5.58 3.14 -3.15
N TRP A 126 -5.76 4.24 -3.88
CA TRP A 126 -5.09 4.48 -5.15
C TRP A 126 -3.60 4.76 -4.96
N GLU A 127 -3.24 5.52 -3.92
CA GLU A 127 -1.85 5.75 -3.51
C GLU A 127 -1.15 4.43 -3.18
N GLY A 128 -1.78 3.59 -2.34
CA GLY A 128 -1.26 2.27 -2.00
C GLY A 128 -1.08 1.36 -3.22
N LEU A 129 -2.04 1.39 -4.19
CA LEU A 129 -1.89 0.67 -5.45
C LEU A 129 -0.70 1.18 -6.25
N GLY A 130 -0.56 2.50 -6.41
CA GLY A 130 0.55 3.13 -7.13
C GLY A 130 1.90 2.79 -6.50
N TYR A 131 1.99 2.85 -5.18
CA TYR A 131 3.20 2.49 -4.42
C TYR A 131 3.59 1.02 -4.66
N CYS A 132 2.67 0.09 -4.43
CA CYS A 132 2.95 -1.34 -4.61
C CYS A 132 3.31 -1.67 -6.06
N ALA A 133 2.59 -1.12 -7.04
CA ALA A 133 2.83 -1.37 -8.45
C ALA A 133 4.21 -0.84 -8.89
N SER A 134 4.60 0.35 -8.42
CA SER A 134 5.91 0.93 -8.70
C SER A 134 7.05 0.06 -8.17
N HIS A 135 6.94 -0.42 -6.91
CA HIS A 135 7.96 -1.28 -6.31
C HIS A 135 8.02 -2.69 -6.91
N ALA A 136 6.89 -3.18 -7.42
CA ALA A 136 6.83 -4.43 -8.18
C ALA A 136 7.25 -4.30 -9.66
N GLY A 137 7.58 -3.08 -10.12
CA GLY A 137 8.03 -2.82 -11.49
C GLY A 137 6.91 -2.73 -12.53
N PHE A 138 5.67 -2.49 -12.09
CA PHE A 138 4.49 -2.35 -12.96
C PHE A 138 4.15 -0.87 -13.21
N ASP A 139 5.05 -0.14 -13.88
CA ASP A 139 4.93 1.31 -14.13
C ASP A 139 3.64 1.71 -14.86
N GLU A 140 3.16 0.87 -15.79
CA GLU A 140 1.92 1.12 -16.55
C GLU A 140 0.66 1.07 -15.67
N GLU A 141 0.74 0.49 -14.48
CA GLU A 141 -0.32 0.50 -13.47
C GLU A 141 -0.05 1.56 -12.38
N ALA A 142 1.21 1.74 -12.00
CA ALA A 142 1.61 2.65 -10.94
C ALA A 142 1.29 4.12 -11.29
N ILE A 143 1.63 4.55 -12.51
CA ILE A 143 1.43 5.94 -12.93
C ILE A 143 -0.06 6.33 -12.92
N PRO A 144 -0.98 5.61 -13.58
CA PRO A 144 -2.40 5.98 -13.53
C PRO A 144 -3.01 5.86 -12.14
N ALA A 145 -2.54 4.94 -11.29
CA ALA A 145 -2.99 4.85 -9.92
C ALA A 145 -2.62 6.11 -9.11
N ASN A 146 -1.35 6.54 -9.18
CA ASN A 146 -0.90 7.78 -8.52
C ASN A 146 -1.58 9.03 -9.10
N GLN A 147 -1.83 9.07 -10.43
CA GLN A 147 -2.61 10.14 -11.04
C GLN A 147 -4.03 10.20 -10.47
N ARG A 148 -4.69 9.04 -10.33
CA ARG A 148 -6.03 8.99 -9.76
C ARG A 148 -6.06 9.40 -8.28
N ALA A 149 -5.09 9.02 -7.48
CA ALA A 149 -4.96 9.50 -6.10
C ALA A 149 -4.85 11.03 -6.06
N LEU A 150 -4.01 11.61 -6.93
CA LEU A 150 -3.83 13.05 -7.03
C LEU A 150 -5.06 13.80 -7.56
N GLU A 151 -5.84 13.21 -8.48
CA GLU A 151 -7.14 13.76 -8.90
C GLU A 151 -8.12 13.89 -7.74
N LEU A 152 -8.11 12.92 -6.82
CA LEU A 152 -8.98 12.91 -5.63
C LEU A 152 -8.49 13.89 -4.55
N LYS A 153 -7.19 14.17 -4.47
CA LYS A 153 -6.56 15.12 -3.54
C LYS A 153 -5.51 15.99 -4.24
N PRO A 154 -5.93 16.97 -5.06
CA PRO A 154 -5.02 17.72 -5.94
C PRO A 154 -4.01 18.61 -5.20
N GLU A 155 -4.29 18.97 -3.95
CA GLU A 155 -3.42 19.80 -3.11
C GLU A 155 -2.55 18.99 -2.13
N ASP A 156 -2.51 17.67 -2.26
CA ASP A 156 -1.66 16.83 -1.43
C ASP A 156 -0.24 16.76 -2.02
N GLN A 157 0.68 17.47 -1.38
CA GLN A 157 2.09 17.56 -1.79
C GLN A 157 2.76 16.17 -1.83
N LYS A 158 2.41 15.29 -0.88
CA LYS A 158 2.94 13.91 -0.86
C LYS A 158 2.57 13.16 -2.13
N LEU A 159 1.31 13.22 -2.56
CA LEU A 159 0.86 12.55 -3.79
C LEU A 159 1.52 13.13 -5.04
N VAL A 160 1.79 14.43 -5.08
CA VAL A 160 2.56 15.04 -6.18
C VAL A 160 3.99 14.50 -6.21
N ASN A 161 4.65 14.42 -5.05
CA ASN A 161 5.99 13.86 -4.93
C ASN A 161 6.01 12.37 -5.35
N ASP A 162 5.06 11.57 -4.91
CA ASP A 162 4.99 10.14 -5.19
C ASP A 162 4.75 9.86 -6.69
N LEU A 163 3.89 10.66 -7.33
CA LEU A 163 3.74 10.61 -8.79
C LEU A 163 5.04 10.99 -9.51
N GLY A 164 5.72 12.04 -9.07
CA GLY A 164 6.99 12.48 -9.63
C GLY A 164 8.07 11.40 -9.51
N TRP A 165 8.16 10.75 -8.36
CA TRP A 165 9.07 9.63 -8.14
C TRP A 165 8.75 8.42 -9.00
N THR A 166 7.48 8.03 -9.11
CA THR A 166 7.03 6.94 -9.98
C THR A 166 7.37 7.21 -11.45
N LEU A 167 7.15 8.44 -11.93
CA LEU A 167 7.55 8.86 -13.27
C LEU A 167 9.07 8.79 -13.48
N PHE A 168 9.86 9.13 -12.46
CA PHE A 168 11.31 9.02 -12.49
C PHE A 168 11.76 7.56 -12.62
N GLN A 169 11.21 6.66 -11.82
CA GLN A 169 11.50 5.22 -11.88
C GLN A 169 11.12 4.63 -13.24
N ALA A 170 9.98 5.03 -13.81
CA ALA A 170 9.55 4.66 -15.16
C ALA A 170 10.40 5.28 -16.28
N GLY A 171 11.41 6.10 -15.96
CA GLY A 171 12.27 6.77 -16.93
C GLY A 171 11.62 7.91 -17.71
N ARG A 172 10.42 8.35 -17.31
CA ARG A 172 9.70 9.50 -17.90
C ARG A 172 10.22 10.83 -17.34
N LEU A 173 11.54 11.05 -17.52
CA LEU A 173 12.33 12.05 -16.79
C LEU A 173 11.84 13.50 -16.94
N VAL A 174 11.28 13.90 -18.11
CA VAL A 174 10.76 15.25 -18.30
C VAL A 174 9.52 15.48 -17.44
N GLN A 175 8.57 14.55 -17.47
CA GLN A 175 7.37 14.60 -16.67
C GLN A 175 7.69 14.50 -15.15
N ALA A 176 8.63 13.62 -14.81
CA ALA A 176 9.12 13.49 -13.42
C ALA A 176 9.66 14.82 -12.88
N ARG A 177 10.53 15.50 -13.64
CA ARG A 177 11.07 16.79 -13.24
C ARG A 177 9.97 17.82 -13.02
N GLU A 178 9.06 18.00 -13.97
CA GLU A 178 7.96 18.97 -13.88
C GLU A 178 7.07 18.69 -12.65
N THR A 179 6.78 17.42 -12.38
CA THR A 179 5.97 17.01 -11.25
C THR A 179 6.70 17.22 -9.92
N LEU A 180 8.00 16.89 -9.84
CA LEU A 180 8.82 17.10 -8.65
C LEU A 180 9.10 18.60 -8.39
N GLU A 181 9.29 19.42 -9.43
CA GLU A 181 9.36 20.89 -9.30
C GLU A 181 8.07 21.45 -8.67
N ARG A 182 6.91 20.93 -9.06
CA ARG A 182 5.62 21.27 -8.43
C ARG A 182 5.60 20.83 -6.96
N ALA A 183 6.01 19.60 -6.63
CA ALA A 183 6.04 19.12 -5.25
C ALA A 183 6.91 20.00 -4.34
N VAL A 184 8.11 20.39 -4.80
CA VAL A 184 9.01 21.30 -4.08
C VAL A 184 8.39 22.70 -3.96
N SER A 185 7.69 23.19 -4.98
CA SER A 185 7.02 24.51 -4.90
C SER A 185 5.86 24.54 -3.91
N MET A 186 5.19 23.42 -3.67
CA MET A 186 4.10 23.28 -2.70
C MET A 186 4.61 23.27 -1.26
N ASP A 187 5.75 22.62 -1.01
CA ASP A 187 6.44 22.62 0.29
C ASP A 187 7.97 22.66 0.09
N PRO A 188 8.56 23.87 0.10
CA PRO A 188 10.00 24.02 -0.06
C PRO A 188 10.83 23.45 1.10
N THR A 189 10.20 23.10 2.22
CA THR A 189 10.88 22.52 3.39
C THR A 189 10.92 20.99 3.35
N ASN A 190 10.24 20.36 2.40
CA ASN A 190 10.23 18.91 2.24
C ASN A 190 11.56 18.43 1.61
N GLU A 191 12.47 17.95 2.46
CA GLU A 191 13.78 17.45 2.05
C GLU A 191 13.68 16.26 1.08
N LEU A 192 12.68 15.38 1.25
CA LEU A 192 12.48 14.22 0.37
C LEU A 192 12.13 14.66 -1.05
N ALA A 193 11.22 15.63 -1.22
CA ALA A 193 10.84 16.14 -2.52
C ALA A 193 12.03 16.84 -3.21
N ALA A 194 12.80 17.62 -2.46
CA ALA A 194 14.00 18.27 -2.97
C ALA A 194 15.06 17.26 -3.41
N GLU A 195 15.27 16.19 -2.65
CA GLU A 195 16.20 15.11 -2.99
C GLU A 195 15.74 14.34 -4.23
N ASN A 196 14.46 14.00 -4.33
CA ASN A 196 13.90 13.33 -5.50
C ASN A 196 14.08 14.17 -6.78
N LEU A 197 13.84 15.49 -6.69
CA LEU A 197 14.08 16.41 -7.80
C LEU A 197 15.57 16.45 -8.17
N ARG A 198 16.47 16.53 -7.19
CA ARG A 198 17.91 16.51 -7.40
C ARG A 198 18.36 15.25 -8.15
N LEU A 199 17.90 14.07 -7.74
CA LEU A 199 18.20 12.79 -8.38
C LEU A 199 17.68 12.75 -9.82
N CYS A 200 16.47 13.24 -10.05
CA CYS A 200 15.89 13.33 -11.39
C CYS A 200 16.72 14.23 -12.32
N MET A 201 17.14 15.41 -11.83
CA MET A 201 17.96 16.34 -12.60
C MET A 201 19.35 15.76 -12.93
N GLN A 202 19.97 15.05 -11.99
CA GLN A 202 21.24 14.35 -12.21
C GLN A 202 21.13 13.29 -13.29
N GLU A 203 20.06 12.50 -13.29
CA GLU A 203 19.85 11.47 -14.32
C GLU A 203 19.62 12.09 -15.71
N ILE A 204 18.87 13.20 -15.79
CA ILE A 204 18.71 13.97 -17.02
C ILE A 204 20.07 14.44 -17.57
N ALA A 205 20.90 15.03 -16.70
CA ALA A 205 22.24 15.50 -17.08
C ALA A 205 23.13 14.35 -17.57
N ARG A 206 23.12 13.23 -16.86
CA ARG A 206 23.87 12.01 -17.24
C ARG A 206 23.48 11.49 -18.63
N ARG A 207 22.18 11.43 -18.93
CA ARG A 207 21.68 10.99 -20.24
C ARG A 207 22.03 11.97 -21.36
N ASN A 208 22.03 13.26 -21.10
CA ASN A 208 22.39 14.28 -22.09
C ASN A 208 23.90 14.24 -22.44
N ILE A 209 24.77 14.06 -21.45
CA ILE A 209 26.23 13.88 -21.68
C ILE A 209 26.47 12.62 -22.53
N GLY A 210 25.78 11.51 -22.20
CA GLY A 210 25.90 10.26 -22.95
C GLY A 210 25.47 10.39 -24.42
N LYS A 211 24.43 11.16 -24.72
CA LYS A 211 23.99 11.46 -26.10
C LYS A 211 25.00 12.33 -26.85
N ALA A 212 25.57 13.35 -26.20
CA ALA A 212 26.57 14.23 -26.80
C ALA A 212 27.85 13.47 -27.15
N GLY A 213 28.33 12.58 -26.25
CA GLY A 213 29.51 11.74 -26.47
C GLY A 213 29.32 10.76 -27.64
N LYS A 214 28.16 10.11 -27.76
CA LYS A 214 27.84 9.23 -28.89
C LYS A 214 27.76 9.98 -30.22
N SER A 215 27.20 11.18 -30.22
CA SER A 215 27.13 12.05 -31.43
C SER A 215 28.51 12.47 -31.90
N GLN A 216 29.42 12.81 -30.99
CA GLN A 216 30.82 13.15 -31.33
C GLN A 216 31.62 11.94 -31.84
N ALA A 217 31.42 10.76 -31.24
CA ALA A 217 32.08 9.54 -31.70
C ALA A 217 31.60 9.13 -33.11
N ALA A 218 30.31 9.26 -33.39
CA ALA A 218 29.75 8.99 -34.71
C ALA A 218 30.28 9.94 -35.81
N ARG A 219 30.54 11.22 -35.43
CA ARG A 219 31.12 12.22 -36.38
C ARG A 219 32.61 12.00 -36.63
N ARG A 220 33.33 11.26 -35.82
CA ARG A 220 34.76 10.99 -35.92
C ARG A 220 35.10 9.73 -36.73
N GLY A 221 34.23 9.15 -37.55
CA GLY A 221 34.44 8.05 -38.47
C GLY A 221 35.63 7.08 -38.19
N PRO A 222 35.69 5.88 -38.70
CA PRO A 222 36.82 5.01 -38.50
C PRO A 222 38.10 5.70 -38.98
N ARG A 223 39.12 5.86 -38.07
CA ARG A 223 40.47 6.27 -38.47
C ARG A 223 40.99 5.19 -39.43
N THR A 224 41.00 5.51 -40.73
CA THR A 224 41.77 4.71 -41.67
C THR A 224 43.24 4.84 -41.32
N VAL A 225 43.81 3.81 -40.70
CA VAL A 225 45.25 3.63 -40.60
C VAL A 225 45.73 3.26 -41.98
N ARG A 226 46.52 4.17 -42.61
CA ARG A 226 47.33 3.85 -43.76
C ARG A 226 48.65 3.28 -43.33
#